data_3d933c697f45281f1baaa2bfaeac7fb9
#
_entry.id   3d933c697f45281f1baaa2bfaeac7fb9
#
_cell.length_a   1.000
_cell.length_b   1.000
_cell.length_c   1.000
_cell.angle_alpha   90.00
_cell.angle_beta   90.00
_cell.angle_gamma   90.00
#
_symmetry.space_group_name_H-M   'P 1'
#
loop_
_entity.id
_entity.type
_entity.pdbx_description
1 polymer ?
#
loop_
_entity_poly.entity_id
_entity_poly.type
_entity_poly.pdbx_seq_one_letter_code
_entity_poly.pdbx_strand_id
1 'polypeptide(L)'
;MEQINNFFDRIASPFNGLANWLLRLGLGIAFFLHGYGKLPISEGFVGWLSSKGIPMAETAAYLVAWGEIIAGLGIIIGGLIINKMRELGHLITRVSGGAIGVIMIFALLIAHSDWGIFFGERGSVLFASEQLFLLLLGIFFAIKGNK
;
A
#
# COMPACT_ATOMS: atom_id res chain seq x y z
N MET A 1 -24.84 -10.17 -26.62
CA MET A 1 -24.11 -9.47 -25.53
C MET A 1 -24.46 -10.09 -24.19
N GLU A 2 -25.73 -10.18 -23.81
CA GLU A 2 -26.17 -10.76 -22.52
C GLU A 2 -25.71 -12.22 -22.30
N GLN A 3 -25.82 -13.08 -23.30
CA GLN A 3 -25.36 -14.46 -23.21
C GLN A 3 -23.86 -14.60 -22.97
N ILE A 4 -23.07 -13.69 -23.56
CA ILE A 4 -21.62 -13.64 -23.36
C ILE A 4 -21.29 -13.19 -21.94
N ASN A 5 -21.96 -12.14 -21.45
CA ASN A 5 -21.80 -11.68 -20.08
C ASN A 5 -22.17 -12.76 -19.07
N ASN A 6 -23.32 -13.43 -19.26
CA ASN A 6 -23.76 -14.52 -18.38
C ASN A 6 -22.77 -15.70 -18.36
N PHE A 7 -22.12 -15.97 -19.48
CA PHE A 7 -21.06 -16.99 -19.53
C PHE A 7 -19.86 -16.60 -18.66
N PHE A 8 -19.34 -15.37 -18.82
CA PHE A 8 -18.22 -14.89 -18.02
C PHE A 8 -18.59 -14.75 -16.53
N ASP A 9 -19.80 -14.29 -16.21
CA ASP A 9 -20.28 -14.20 -14.82
C ASP A 9 -20.31 -15.57 -14.13
N ARG A 10 -20.73 -16.61 -14.82
CA ARG A 10 -20.71 -17.99 -14.28
C ARG A 10 -19.29 -18.48 -13.96
N ILE A 11 -18.30 -18.07 -14.77
CA ILE A 11 -16.89 -18.44 -14.55
C ILE A 11 -16.31 -17.59 -13.42
N ALA A 12 -16.60 -16.29 -13.39
CA ALA A 12 -15.95 -15.33 -12.49
C ALA A 12 -16.57 -15.31 -11.08
N SER A 13 -17.87 -15.47 -10.96
CA SER A 13 -18.60 -15.30 -9.68
C SER A 13 -18.08 -16.18 -8.53
N PRO A 14 -17.65 -17.44 -8.73
CA PRO A 14 -17.06 -18.25 -7.66
C PRO A 14 -15.77 -17.65 -7.08
N PHE A 15 -15.09 -16.78 -7.85
CA PHE A 15 -13.80 -16.20 -7.49
C PHE A 15 -13.89 -14.76 -6.94
N ASN A 16 -15.09 -14.20 -6.80
CA ASN A 16 -15.26 -12.81 -6.31
C ASN A 16 -14.60 -12.57 -4.94
N GLY A 17 -14.67 -13.55 -4.03
CA GLY A 17 -13.97 -13.47 -2.75
C GLY A 17 -12.44 -13.47 -2.90
N LEU A 18 -11.92 -14.25 -3.85
CA LEU A 18 -10.50 -14.33 -4.15
C LEU A 18 -9.96 -13.01 -4.72
N ALA A 19 -10.74 -12.32 -5.56
CA ALA A 19 -10.32 -11.03 -6.14
C ALA A 19 -9.94 -10.00 -5.07
N ASN A 20 -10.76 -9.88 -4.01
CA ASN A 20 -10.47 -9.00 -2.89
C ASN A 20 -9.21 -9.45 -2.11
N TRP A 21 -9.03 -10.76 -1.94
CA TRP A 21 -7.85 -11.30 -1.28
C TRP A 21 -6.57 -11.13 -2.09
N LEU A 22 -6.61 -11.21 -3.42
CA LEU A 22 -5.45 -10.93 -4.27
C LEU A 22 -4.95 -9.49 -4.10
N LEU A 23 -5.86 -8.51 -4.10
CA LEU A 23 -5.50 -7.11 -3.86
C LEU A 23 -4.95 -6.91 -2.45
N ARG A 24 -5.56 -7.54 -1.46
CA ARG A 24 -5.16 -7.44 -0.04
C ARG A 24 -3.78 -8.04 0.21
N LEU A 25 -3.54 -9.24 -0.29
CA LEU A 25 -2.25 -9.91 -0.16
C LEU A 25 -1.17 -9.17 -0.94
N GLY A 26 -1.46 -8.76 -2.17
CA GLY A 26 -0.53 -7.96 -2.98
C GLY A 26 -0.09 -6.69 -2.26
N LEU A 27 -1.04 -5.86 -1.81
CA LEU A 27 -0.73 -4.63 -1.08
C LEU A 27 -0.03 -4.92 0.25
N GLY A 28 -0.56 -5.83 1.05
CA GLY A 28 -0.05 -6.11 2.41
C GLY A 28 1.37 -6.68 2.39
N ILE A 29 1.65 -7.63 1.49
CA ILE A 29 2.98 -8.23 1.34
C ILE A 29 3.96 -7.20 0.77
N ALA A 30 3.60 -6.49 -0.29
CA ALA A 30 4.47 -5.47 -0.88
C ALA A 30 4.86 -4.42 0.17
N PHE A 31 3.89 -3.89 0.91
CA PHE A 31 4.14 -2.86 1.90
C PHE A 31 4.94 -3.35 3.10
N PHE A 32 4.67 -4.59 3.56
CA PHE A 32 5.51 -5.25 4.56
C PHE A 32 6.96 -5.38 4.10
N LEU A 33 7.19 -5.84 2.88
CA LEU A 33 8.55 -6.03 2.33
C LEU A 33 9.27 -4.69 2.13
N HIS A 34 8.57 -3.62 1.75
CA HIS A 34 9.13 -2.27 1.67
C HIS A 34 9.69 -1.81 3.03
N GLY A 35 8.95 -2.02 4.11
CA GLY A 35 9.41 -1.68 5.46
C GLY A 35 10.51 -2.60 5.96
N TYR A 36 10.36 -3.91 5.78
CA TYR A 36 11.34 -4.91 6.20
C TYR A 36 12.70 -4.72 5.50
N GLY A 37 12.67 -4.39 4.21
CA GLY A 37 13.88 -4.12 3.42
C GLY A 37 14.67 -2.87 3.85
N LYS A 38 14.07 -2.00 4.68
CA LYS A 38 14.77 -0.85 5.28
C LYS A 38 15.49 -1.20 6.59
N LEU A 39 15.29 -2.40 7.15
CA LEU A 39 15.88 -2.84 8.41
C LEU A 39 17.11 -3.75 8.15
N PRO A 40 18.22 -3.59 8.92
CA PRO A 40 18.45 -2.51 9.88
C PRO A 40 18.59 -1.15 9.20
N ILE A 41 18.16 -0.08 9.87
CA ILE A 41 18.24 1.28 9.30
C ILE A 41 19.70 1.61 8.99
N SER A 42 19.98 1.95 7.73
CA SER A 42 21.33 2.30 7.27
C SER A 42 21.61 3.79 7.44
N GLU A 43 22.87 4.13 7.69
CA GLU A 43 23.33 5.53 7.72
C GLU A 43 23.03 6.26 6.39
N GLY A 44 23.11 5.54 5.26
CA GLY A 44 22.79 6.08 3.94
C GLY A 44 21.31 6.52 3.83
N PHE A 45 20.39 5.76 4.38
CA PHE A 45 18.96 6.12 4.37
C PHE A 45 18.70 7.33 5.30
N VAL A 46 19.31 7.36 6.48
CA VAL A 46 19.23 8.51 7.39
C VAL A 46 19.83 9.77 6.75
N GLY A 47 21.02 9.65 6.15
CA GLY A 47 21.67 10.75 5.45
C GLY A 47 20.84 11.28 4.27
N TRP A 48 20.20 10.38 3.51
CA TRP A 48 19.31 10.76 2.43
C TRP A 48 18.07 11.53 2.95
N LEU A 49 17.41 11.07 4.01
CA LEU A 49 16.29 11.80 4.62
C LEU A 49 16.74 13.19 5.13
N SER A 50 17.90 13.26 5.77
CA SER A 50 18.47 14.52 6.21
C SER A 50 18.74 15.50 5.06
N SER A 51 19.26 15.01 3.94
CA SER A 51 19.49 15.80 2.72
C SER A 51 18.22 16.35 2.09
N LYS A 52 17.08 15.69 2.33
CA LYS A 52 15.74 16.15 1.94
C LYS A 52 15.11 17.12 2.95
N GLY A 53 15.85 17.51 3.98
CA GLY A 53 15.37 18.46 5.00
C GLY A 53 14.41 17.83 6.02
N ILE A 54 14.36 16.52 6.14
CA ILE A 54 13.49 15.85 7.12
C ILE A 54 14.09 16.00 8.51
N PRO A 55 13.40 16.64 9.45
CA PRO A 55 13.88 16.77 10.83
C PRO A 55 13.90 15.40 11.51
N MET A 56 14.84 15.21 12.44
CA MET A 56 14.98 13.95 13.18
C MET A 56 15.04 12.73 12.22
N ALA A 57 15.89 12.80 11.19
CA ALA A 57 15.94 11.84 10.08
C ALA A 57 16.06 10.38 10.52
N GLU A 58 16.79 10.09 11.60
CA GLU A 58 16.90 8.74 12.14
C GLU A 58 15.54 8.23 12.69
N THR A 59 14.88 9.04 13.51
CA THR A 59 13.53 8.73 14.02
C THR A 59 12.53 8.55 12.87
N ALA A 60 12.58 9.46 11.87
CA ALA A 60 11.74 9.35 10.69
C ALA A 60 11.99 8.05 9.91
N ALA A 61 13.24 7.62 9.78
CA ALA A 61 13.58 6.36 9.13
C ALA A 61 12.94 5.14 9.82
N TYR A 62 13.00 5.09 11.17
CA TYR A 62 12.34 4.03 11.94
C TYR A 62 10.83 4.09 11.82
N LEU A 63 10.23 5.29 11.89
CA LEU A 63 8.78 5.47 11.75
C LEU A 63 8.28 5.03 10.38
N VAL A 64 9.01 5.32 9.32
CA VAL A 64 8.67 4.87 7.96
C VAL A 64 8.77 3.35 7.89
N ALA A 65 9.89 2.75 8.29
CA ALA A 65 10.09 1.31 8.18
C ALA A 65 9.03 0.52 8.98
N TRP A 66 8.83 0.86 10.25
CA TRP A 66 7.82 0.20 11.07
C TRP A 66 6.39 0.54 10.66
N GLY A 67 6.13 1.77 10.20
CA GLY A 67 4.84 2.17 9.67
C GLY A 67 4.44 1.32 8.46
N GLU A 68 5.37 1.06 7.54
CA GLU A 68 5.15 0.19 6.39
C GLU A 68 4.89 -1.26 6.82
N ILE A 69 5.69 -1.81 7.73
CA ILE A 69 5.51 -3.17 8.24
C ILE A 69 4.13 -3.33 8.90
N ILE A 70 3.80 -2.44 9.83
CA ILE A 70 2.55 -2.52 10.60
C ILE A 70 1.33 -2.31 9.69
N ALA A 71 1.39 -1.35 8.78
CA ALA A 71 0.29 -1.11 7.85
C ALA A 71 0.11 -2.27 6.86
N GLY A 72 1.19 -2.85 6.33
CA GLY A 72 1.13 -4.04 5.47
C GLY A 72 0.49 -5.24 6.17
N LEU A 73 0.95 -5.54 7.40
CA LEU A 73 0.36 -6.60 8.22
C LEU A 73 -1.10 -6.30 8.57
N GLY A 74 -1.43 -5.05 8.90
CA GLY A 74 -2.78 -4.64 9.27
C GLY A 74 -3.79 -4.82 8.15
N ILE A 75 -3.42 -4.62 6.88
CA ILE A 75 -4.26 -4.94 5.72
C ILE A 75 -4.62 -6.43 5.71
N ILE A 76 -3.66 -7.32 5.96
CA ILE A 76 -3.88 -8.78 5.95
C ILE A 76 -4.68 -9.21 7.17
N ILE A 77 -4.25 -8.82 8.37
CA ILE A 77 -4.87 -9.20 9.64
C ILE A 77 -6.31 -8.72 9.70
N GLY A 78 -6.60 -7.48 9.29
CA GLY A 78 -7.95 -6.93 9.25
C GLY A 78 -8.90 -7.76 8.39
N GLY A 79 -8.40 -8.37 7.30
CA GLY A 79 -9.17 -9.32 6.50
C GLY A 79 -9.36 -10.67 7.17
N LEU A 80 -8.34 -11.20 7.84
CA LEU A 80 -8.40 -12.51 8.48
C LEU A 80 -9.39 -12.56 9.65
N ILE A 81 -9.46 -11.48 10.44
CA ILE A 81 -10.30 -11.44 11.65
C ILE A 81 -11.75 -11.03 11.39
N ILE A 82 -12.09 -10.61 10.15
CA ILE A 82 -13.41 -10.04 9.81
C ILE A 82 -14.57 -10.98 10.20
N ASN A 83 -14.39 -12.28 10.06
CA ASN A 83 -15.44 -13.27 10.37
C ASN A 83 -15.68 -13.43 11.88
N LYS A 84 -14.69 -13.11 12.72
CA LYS A 84 -14.78 -13.24 14.19
C LYS A 84 -15.02 -11.90 14.87
N MET A 85 -14.43 -10.83 14.35
CA MET A 85 -14.42 -9.49 14.96
C MET A 85 -14.64 -8.45 13.87
N ARG A 86 -15.88 -8.40 13.35
CA ARG A 86 -16.23 -7.62 12.16
C ARG A 86 -15.81 -6.15 12.24
N GLU A 87 -16.22 -5.46 13.30
CA GLU A 87 -15.95 -4.02 13.44
C GLU A 87 -14.46 -3.73 13.59
N LEU A 88 -13.76 -4.56 14.37
CA LEU A 88 -12.32 -4.43 14.57
C LEU A 88 -11.54 -4.72 13.25
N GLY A 89 -11.90 -5.79 12.55
CA GLY A 89 -11.29 -6.11 11.25
C GLY A 89 -11.51 -5.01 10.22
N HIS A 90 -12.71 -4.41 10.23
CA HIS A 90 -13.04 -3.28 9.37
C HIS A 90 -12.21 -2.03 9.71
N LEU A 91 -12.12 -1.70 11.00
CA LEU A 91 -11.32 -0.57 11.50
C LEU A 91 -9.83 -0.73 11.17
N ILE A 92 -9.25 -1.90 11.49
CA ILE A 92 -7.83 -2.18 11.22
C ILE A 92 -7.53 -2.02 9.72
N THR A 93 -8.37 -2.60 8.86
CA THR A 93 -8.18 -2.45 7.40
C THR A 93 -8.21 -0.99 6.96
N ARG A 94 -9.15 -0.19 7.44
CA ARG A 94 -9.27 1.24 7.06
C ARG A 94 -8.11 2.07 7.57
N VAL A 95 -7.71 1.89 8.83
CA VAL A 95 -6.58 2.62 9.42
C VAL A 95 -5.27 2.26 8.69
N SER A 96 -5.06 0.97 8.43
CA SER A 96 -3.88 0.52 7.68
C SER A 96 -3.85 1.04 6.25
N GLY A 97 -4.98 1.01 5.55
CA GLY A 97 -5.10 1.61 4.22
C GLY A 97 -4.83 3.10 4.22
N GLY A 98 -5.35 3.83 5.21
CA GLY A 98 -5.07 5.25 5.40
C GLY A 98 -3.58 5.53 5.67
N ALA A 99 -2.95 4.74 6.53
CA ALA A 99 -1.52 4.84 6.81
C ALA A 99 -0.67 4.62 5.55
N ILE A 100 -1.00 3.60 4.75
CA ILE A 100 -0.35 3.36 3.45
C ILE A 100 -0.51 4.57 2.54
N GLY A 101 -1.73 5.11 2.43
CA GLY A 101 -2.00 6.31 1.62
C GLY A 101 -1.14 7.50 2.03
N VAL A 102 -1.06 7.78 3.33
CA VAL A 102 -0.26 8.88 3.87
C VAL A 102 1.24 8.65 3.59
N ILE A 103 1.77 7.47 3.90
CA ILE A 103 3.20 7.15 3.67
C ILE A 103 3.53 7.29 2.18
N MET A 104 2.69 6.79 1.28
CA MET A 104 2.91 6.87 -0.17
C MET A 104 2.82 8.30 -0.71
N ILE A 105 1.93 9.15 -0.18
CA ILE A 105 1.90 10.58 -0.53
C ILE A 105 3.24 11.23 -0.17
N PHE A 106 3.73 11.02 1.06
CA PHE A 106 5.03 11.56 1.46
C PHE A 106 6.18 10.99 0.64
N ALA A 107 6.18 9.68 0.34
CA ALA A 107 7.18 9.07 -0.51
C ALA A 107 7.21 9.70 -1.91
N LEU A 108 6.06 9.93 -2.53
CA LEU A 108 5.97 10.58 -3.84
C LEU A 108 6.44 12.03 -3.81
N LEU A 109 6.07 12.79 -2.77
CA LEU A 109 6.46 14.20 -2.66
C LEU A 109 7.95 14.40 -2.33
N ILE A 110 8.57 13.48 -1.58
CA ILE A 110 9.95 13.63 -1.11
C ILE A 110 10.93 12.90 -2.04
N ALA A 111 10.63 11.65 -2.38
CA ALA A 111 11.55 10.79 -3.13
C ALA A 111 11.38 10.88 -4.65
N HIS A 112 10.20 11.25 -5.12
CA HIS A 112 9.81 11.16 -6.53
C HIS A 112 9.17 12.44 -7.07
N SER A 113 9.49 13.58 -6.46
CA SER A 113 8.96 14.90 -6.82
C SER A 113 9.35 15.37 -8.23
N ASP A 114 10.38 14.77 -8.80
CA ASP A 114 10.94 15.05 -10.14
C ASP A 114 10.39 14.12 -11.24
N TRP A 115 9.54 13.16 -10.88
CA TRP A 115 8.99 12.21 -11.86
C TRP A 115 7.99 12.84 -12.81
N GLY A 116 8.09 12.46 -14.10
CA GLY A 116 7.07 12.79 -15.09
C GLY A 116 5.75 12.09 -14.80
N ILE A 117 4.62 12.74 -15.13
CA ILE A 117 3.30 12.16 -14.86
C ILE A 117 3.03 10.97 -15.78
N PHE A 118 3.10 11.17 -17.09
CA PHE A 118 2.79 10.14 -18.09
C PHE A 118 3.99 9.73 -18.94
N PHE A 119 4.97 10.63 -19.10
CA PHE A 119 6.13 10.45 -19.94
C PHE A 119 7.40 10.86 -19.19
N GLY A 120 8.49 10.15 -19.43
CA GLY A 120 9.77 10.41 -18.80
C GLY A 120 10.74 9.25 -19.05
N GLU A 121 11.91 9.32 -18.43
CA GLU A 121 12.87 8.22 -18.46
C GLU A 121 12.29 6.97 -17.76
N ARG A 122 12.75 5.80 -18.22
CA ARG A 122 12.29 4.53 -17.63
C ARG A 122 12.56 4.50 -16.12
N GLY A 123 11.52 4.28 -15.35
CA GLY A 123 11.57 4.25 -13.87
C GLY A 123 11.29 5.59 -13.19
N SER A 124 11.07 6.66 -13.96
CA SER A 124 10.76 8.00 -13.45
C SER A 124 9.41 8.51 -13.96
N VAL A 125 8.42 7.63 -14.08
CA VAL A 125 7.07 7.95 -14.56
C VAL A 125 6.05 7.52 -13.52
N LEU A 126 5.26 8.46 -13.02
CA LEU A 126 4.30 8.24 -11.95
C LEU A 126 3.29 7.13 -12.29
N PHE A 127 2.63 7.23 -13.46
CA PHE A 127 1.62 6.24 -13.87
C PHE A 127 2.18 4.87 -14.29
N ALA A 128 3.50 4.72 -14.35
CA ALA A 128 4.18 3.45 -14.57
C ALA A 128 4.87 2.92 -13.29
N SER A 129 4.60 3.55 -12.13
CA SER A 129 5.29 3.26 -10.88
C SER A 129 4.48 2.38 -9.95
N GLU A 130 5.15 1.50 -9.22
CA GLU A 130 4.57 0.74 -8.12
C GLU A 130 4.00 1.66 -7.03
N GLN A 131 4.65 2.78 -6.75
CA GLN A 131 4.28 3.73 -5.71
C GLN A 131 2.86 4.29 -5.90
N LEU A 132 2.50 4.61 -7.13
CA LEU A 132 1.13 5.07 -7.42
C LEU A 132 0.10 3.95 -7.17
N PHE A 133 0.40 2.73 -7.58
CA PHE A 133 -0.52 1.60 -7.34
C PHE A 133 -0.68 1.28 -5.86
N LEU A 134 0.40 1.33 -5.08
CA LEU A 134 0.33 1.17 -3.62
C LEU A 134 -0.51 2.29 -2.98
N LEU A 135 -0.36 3.54 -3.43
CA LEU A 135 -1.19 4.66 -2.99
C LEU A 135 -2.68 4.41 -3.27
N LEU A 136 -3.01 4.07 -4.52
CA LEU A 136 -4.41 3.85 -4.94
C LEU A 136 -5.05 2.69 -4.18
N LEU A 137 -4.33 1.59 -3.97
CA LEU A 137 -4.81 0.45 -3.19
C LEU A 137 -4.93 0.80 -1.69
N GLY A 138 -4.02 1.59 -1.15
CA GLY A 138 -4.12 2.12 0.22
C GLY A 138 -5.40 2.93 0.41
N ILE A 139 -5.68 3.87 -0.49
CA ILE A 139 -6.91 4.67 -0.50
C ILE A 139 -8.14 3.78 -0.67
N PHE A 140 -8.10 2.80 -1.56
CA PHE A 140 -9.19 1.85 -1.76
C PHE A 140 -9.57 1.15 -0.45
N PHE A 141 -8.60 0.60 0.28
CA PHE A 141 -8.88 -0.07 1.56
C PHE A 141 -9.23 0.91 2.68
N ALA A 142 -8.74 2.14 2.66
CA ALA A 142 -9.14 3.19 3.61
C ALA A 142 -10.63 3.54 3.46
N ILE A 143 -11.11 3.63 2.22
CA ILE A 143 -12.52 3.96 1.92
C ILE A 143 -13.41 2.73 2.10
N LYS A 144 -13.09 1.63 1.46
CA LYS A 144 -13.93 0.42 1.41
C LYS A 144 -13.89 -0.39 2.71
N GLY A 145 -12.73 -0.51 3.33
CA GLY A 145 -12.51 -1.43 4.44
C GLY A 145 -12.65 -2.88 3.98
N ASN A 146 -13.52 -3.61 4.65
CA ASN A 146 -13.85 -5.03 4.35
C ASN A 146 -15.27 -5.22 3.78
N LYS A 147 -15.87 -4.15 3.24
CA LYS A 147 -17.21 -4.22 2.63
C LYS A 147 -17.15 -4.74 1.20
#